data_1d5f26383b2a7fe1a6c94d9b54ecc256
#
_entry.id   1d5f26383b2a7fe1a6c94d9b54ecc256
#
_cell.length_a   1.000
_cell.length_b   1.000
_cell.length_c   1.000
_cell.angle_alpha   90.00
_cell.angle_beta   90.00
_cell.angle_gamma   90.00
#
_symmetry.space_group_name_H-M   'P 1'
#
loop_
_entity.id
_entity.type
_entity.pdbx_description
1 polymer ?
#
loop_
_entity_poly.entity_id
_entity_poly.type
_entity_poly.pdbx_seq_one_letter_code
_entity_poly.pdbx_strand_id
1 'polypeptide(L)'
;MTPPATPRDPVRVLVCDDNDMLRAALAQVVGAQPDLTLVGSAADADEAIRLATARRPHVVVLDVRFPGGGPYTAEGILRAVPGVRILAFSAYGDQGPRTAMAAVGVAGYLVKGIPNALLMDAVRALGAEARKATPCPAEGGSA
;
A
#
# COMPACT_ATOMS: atom_id res chain seq x y z
N MET A 1 34.54 3.04 5.02
CA MET A 1 33.45 3.67 4.65
C MET A 1 32.24 2.81 4.77
N THR A 2 31.29 3.33 5.16
CA THR A 2 30.15 2.60 5.40
C THR A 2 29.41 2.45 4.18
N PRO A 3 29.02 1.33 3.89
CA PRO A 3 28.13 1.19 2.79
C PRO A 3 26.92 1.96 3.16
N PRO A 4 26.40 2.56 2.23
CA PRO A 4 25.16 3.18 2.41
C PRO A 4 24.29 2.16 3.06
N ALA A 5 23.72 2.58 4.00
CA ALA A 5 22.81 1.79 4.64
C ALA A 5 22.01 1.15 3.60
N THR A 6 22.35 0.03 3.33
CA THR A 6 21.46 -0.76 2.64
C THR A 6 20.25 -0.74 3.45
N PRO A 7 19.22 -0.28 2.92
CA PRO A 7 17.97 -0.34 3.61
C PRO A 7 17.84 -1.76 3.99
N ARG A 8 17.88 -2.00 5.22
CA ARG A 8 17.76 -3.25 5.68
C ARG A 8 16.68 -3.89 5.00
N ASP A 9 15.51 -3.39 5.05
CA ASP A 9 14.35 -4.01 4.45
C ASP A 9 13.71 -3.00 3.57
N PRO A 10 13.58 -3.27 2.29
CA PRO A 10 12.81 -2.39 1.42
C PRO A 10 11.38 -2.29 1.94
N VAL A 11 10.73 -1.18 1.66
CA VAL A 11 9.32 -1.03 1.96
C VAL A 11 8.54 -1.99 1.07
N ARG A 12 7.72 -2.83 1.66
CA ARG A 12 6.93 -3.80 0.92
C ARG A 12 5.63 -3.17 0.49
N VAL A 13 5.30 -3.27 -0.78
CA VAL A 13 4.15 -2.60 -1.38
C VAL A 13 3.24 -3.61 -2.06
N LEU A 14 1.95 -3.51 -1.79
CA LEU A 14 0.92 -4.29 -2.47
C LEU A 14 0.10 -3.32 -3.32
N VAL A 15 -0.15 -3.66 -4.57
CA VAL A 15 -0.93 -2.83 -5.48
C VAL A 15 -2.26 -3.51 -5.77
N CYS A 16 -3.36 -2.77 -5.60
CA CYS A 16 -4.70 -3.30 -5.77
C CYS A 16 -5.50 -2.44 -6.74
N ASP A 17 -5.75 -2.95 -7.93
CA ASP A 17 -6.51 -2.26 -8.95
C ASP A 17 -7.04 -3.31 -9.93
N ASP A 18 -8.30 -3.20 -10.34
CA ASP A 18 -8.87 -4.17 -11.26
C ASP A 18 -8.54 -3.87 -12.72
N ASN A 19 -7.99 -2.71 -13.00
CA ASN A 19 -7.54 -2.38 -14.35
C ASN A 19 -6.19 -3.04 -14.58
N ASP A 20 -6.15 -4.05 -15.43
CA ASP A 20 -4.93 -4.83 -15.65
C ASP A 20 -3.76 -3.97 -16.12
N MET A 21 -4.01 -3.02 -17.03
CA MET A 21 -2.93 -2.20 -17.56
C MET A 21 -2.38 -1.27 -16.49
N LEU A 22 -3.25 -0.66 -15.71
CA LEU A 22 -2.80 0.24 -14.66
C LEU A 22 -2.08 -0.54 -13.56
N ARG A 23 -2.61 -1.70 -13.19
CA ARG A 23 -1.97 -2.54 -12.18
C ARG A 23 -0.57 -2.95 -12.62
N ALA A 24 -0.43 -3.35 -13.89
CA ALA A 24 0.88 -3.72 -14.42
C ALA A 24 1.83 -2.53 -14.45
N ALA A 25 1.33 -1.36 -14.82
CA ALA A 25 2.16 -0.16 -14.86
C ALA A 25 2.64 0.23 -13.46
N LEU A 26 1.76 0.16 -12.47
CA LEU A 26 2.14 0.48 -11.09
C LEU A 26 3.16 -0.54 -10.57
N ALA A 27 2.96 -1.81 -10.89
CA ALA A 27 3.88 -2.84 -10.48
C ALA A 27 5.28 -2.57 -11.04
N GLN A 28 5.34 -2.13 -12.28
CA GLN A 28 6.61 -1.85 -12.93
C GLN A 28 7.29 -0.63 -12.28
N VAL A 29 6.52 0.41 -12.00
CA VAL A 29 7.06 1.61 -11.38
C VAL A 29 7.62 1.30 -9.98
N VAL A 30 6.86 0.56 -9.20
CA VAL A 30 7.30 0.17 -7.85
C VAL A 30 8.54 -0.73 -7.95
N GLY A 31 8.50 -1.69 -8.85
CA GLY A 31 9.62 -2.64 -9.00
C GLY A 31 10.91 -1.99 -9.45
N ALA A 32 10.85 -0.82 -10.06
CA ALA A 32 12.04 -0.10 -10.50
C ALA A 32 12.70 0.69 -9.37
N GLN A 33 12.05 0.81 -8.22
CA GLN A 33 12.60 1.59 -7.11
C GLN A 33 13.48 0.71 -6.24
N PRO A 34 14.73 1.10 -5.98
CA PRO A 34 15.64 0.24 -5.20
C PRO A 34 15.25 0.08 -3.75
N ASP A 35 14.46 1.01 -3.22
CA ASP A 35 14.07 0.99 -1.82
C ASP A 35 12.65 0.45 -1.59
N LEU A 36 11.99 0.00 -2.65
CA LEU A 36 10.66 -0.57 -2.55
C LEU A 36 10.66 -1.99 -3.11
N THR A 37 9.81 -2.83 -2.58
CA THR A 37 9.64 -4.18 -3.09
C THR A 37 8.17 -4.43 -3.34
N LEU A 38 7.82 -4.82 -4.54
CA LEU A 38 6.46 -5.20 -4.84
C LEU A 38 6.24 -6.61 -4.32
N VAL A 39 5.33 -6.76 -3.37
CA VAL A 39 5.06 -8.08 -2.80
C VAL A 39 3.85 -8.76 -3.42
N GLY A 40 3.12 -8.04 -4.25
CA GLY A 40 2.01 -8.64 -4.97
C GLY A 40 1.14 -7.61 -5.61
N SER A 41 0.22 -8.08 -6.44
CA SER A 41 -0.81 -7.22 -7.00
C SER A 41 -2.10 -8.01 -6.99
N ALA A 42 -3.21 -7.32 -6.78
CA ALA A 42 -4.50 -7.96 -6.61
C ALA A 42 -5.54 -7.27 -7.47
N ALA A 43 -6.47 -8.05 -7.98
CA ALA A 43 -7.54 -7.55 -8.84
C ALA A 43 -8.89 -7.50 -8.13
N ASP A 44 -9.01 -8.10 -6.95
CA ASP A 44 -10.26 -8.07 -6.19
C ASP A 44 -9.97 -8.16 -4.69
N ALA A 45 -11.02 -7.95 -3.90
CA ALA A 45 -10.88 -7.86 -2.45
C ALA A 45 -10.33 -9.14 -1.82
N ASP A 46 -10.81 -10.30 -2.24
CA ASP A 46 -10.37 -11.55 -1.64
C ASP A 46 -8.88 -11.76 -1.86
N GLU A 47 -8.44 -11.52 -3.07
CA GLU A 47 -7.02 -11.66 -3.40
C GLU A 47 -6.19 -10.66 -2.62
N ALA A 48 -6.66 -9.42 -2.51
CA ALA A 48 -5.94 -8.37 -1.82
C ALA A 48 -5.74 -8.72 -0.34
N ILE A 49 -6.80 -9.17 0.32
CA ILE A 49 -6.73 -9.50 1.73
C ILE A 49 -5.83 -10.72 1.95
N ARG A 50 -5.95 -11.71 1.07
CA ARG A 50 -5.12 -12.91 1.16
C ARG A 50 -3.64 -12.59 0.99
N LEU A 51 -3.30 -11.77 -0.01
CA LEU A 51 -1.92 -11.38 -0.25
C LEU A 51 -1.39 -10.52 0.89
N ALA A 52 -2.21 -9.61 1.40
CA ALA A 52 -1.78 -8.78 2.52
C ALA A 52 -1.47 -9.64 3.74
N THR A 53 -2.32 -10.61 4.03
CA THR A 53 -2.13 -11.50 5.16
C THR A 53 -0.84 -12.30 5.01
N ALA A 54 -0.59 -12.81 3.80
CA ALA A 54 0.57 -13.67 3.57
C ALA A 54 1.87 -12.89 3.45
N ARG A 55 1.83 -11.71 2.84
CA ARG A 55 3.04 -10.98 2.51
C ARG A 55 3.32 -9.79 3.41
N ARG A 56 2.34 -9.37 4.17
CA ARG A 56 2.45 -8.30 5.18
C ARG A 56 3.10 -7.05 4.64
N PRO A 57 2.44 -6.35 3.71
CA PRO A 57 2.99 -5.12 3.15
C PRO A 57 3.04 -4.01 4.18
N HIS A 58 3.93 -3.05 3.97
CA HIS A 58 3.96 -1.82 4.75
C HIS A 58 2.95 -0.83 4.18
N VAL A 59 2.81 -0.81 2.86
CA VAL A 59 1.93 0.12 2.17
C VAL A 59 1.09 -0.64 1.16
N VAL A 60 -0.18 -0.30 1.09
CA VAL A 60 -1.07 -0.85 0.07
C VAL A 60 -1.60 0.32 -0.75
N VAL A 61 -1.41 0.26 -2.07
CA VAL A 61 -2.02 1.22 -2.98
C VAL A 61 -3.34 0.60 -3.42
N LEU A 62 -4.45 1.21 -3.07
CA LEU A 62 -5.75 0.60 -3.22
C LEU A 62 -6.70 1.51 -3.99
N ASP A 63 -7.22 1.01 -5.11
CA ASP A 63 -8.24 1.70 -5.89
C ASP A 63 -9.51 1.82 -5.04
N VAL A 64 -10.08 3.02 -4.96
CA VAL A 64 -11.29 3.21 -4.16
C VAL A 64 -12.49 2.48 -4.73
N ARG A 65 -12.50 2.20 -6.03
CA ARG A 65 -13.58 1.48 -6.69
C ARG A 65 -13.21 0.03 -6.95
N PHE A 66 -12.48 -0.52 -6.03
CA PHE A 66 -11.97 -1.88 -6.16
C PHE A 66 -13.11 -2.90 -6.06
N PRO A 67 -13.10 -3.96 -6.86
CA PRO A 67 -14.14 -4.98 -6.80
C PRO A 67 -14.18 -5.66 -5.43
N GLY A 68 -15.38 -5.75 -4.87
CA GLY A 68 -15.57 -6.20 -3.51
C GLY A 68 -15.72 -5.04 -2.54
N GLY A 69 -15.45 -3.80 -3.01
CA GLY A 69 -15.59 -2.61 -2.19
C GLY A 69 -14.27 -2.11 -1.65
N GLY A 70 -13.89 -0.88 -2.02
CA GLY A 70 -12.66 -0.28 -1.51
C GLY A 70 -12.62 -0.21 0.01
N PRO A 71 -13.65 0.36 0.66
CA PRO A 71 -13.66 0.42 2.13
C PRO A 71 -13.66 -0.95 2.79
N TYR A 72 -14.39 -1.90 2.24
CA TYR A 72 -14.40 -3.27 2.76
C TYR A 72 -13.00 -3.89 2.68
N THR A 73 -12.34 -3.72 1.54
CA THR A 73 -11.01 -4.25 1.34
C THR A 73 -10.03 -3.59 2.29
N ALA A 74 -10.10 -2.26 2.41
CA ALA A 74 -9.22 -1.51 3.31
C ALA A 74 -9.36 -1.99 4.74
N GLU A 75 -10.60 -2.15 5.19
CA GLU A 75 -10.86 -2.61 6.54
C GLU A 75 -10.30 -4.01 6.78
N GLY A 76 -10.49 -4.90 5.82
CA GLY A 76 -9.97 -6.25 5.93
C GLY A 76 -8.44 -6.29 6.00
N ILE A 77 -7.80 -5.45 5.21
CA ILE A 77 -6.34 -5.38 5.21
C ILE A 77 -5.83 -4.79 6.52
N LEU A 78 -6.49 -3.74 7.02
CA LEU A 78 -6.10 -3.13 8.28
C LEU A 78 -6.21 -4.09 9.45
N ARG A 79 -7.21 -4.96 9.43
CA ARG A 79 -7.33 -5.99 10.45
C ARG A 79 -6.25 -7.05 10.33
N ALA A 80 -5.95 -7.45 9.10
CA ALA A 80 -4.99 -8.53 8.88
C ALA A 80 -3.56 -8.09 9.17
N VAL A 81 -3.25 -6.82 8.92
CA VAL A 81 -1.88 -6.32 9.04
C VAL A 81 -1.90 -5.02 9.86
N PRO A 82 -1.94 -5.14 11.18
CA PRO A 82 -1.92 -3.93 12.01
C PRO A 82 -0.68 -3.09 11.70
N GLY A 83 -0.87 -1.81 11.56
CA GLY A 83 0.22 -0.90 11.24
C GLY A 83 0.40 -0.63 9.76
N VAL A 84 -0.27 -1.39 8.89
CA VAL A 84 -0.18 -1.14 7.46
C VAL A 84 -0.75 0.24 7.14
N ARG A 85 -0.18 0.88 6.13
CA ARG A 85 -0.69 2.17 5.66
C ARG A 85 -1.32 1.96 4.30
N ILE A 86 -2.53 2.42 4.15
CA ILE A 86 -3.26 2.29 2.88
C ILE A 86 -3.31 3.64 2.21
N LEU A 87 -2.89 3.67 0.94
CA LEU A 87 -2.94 4.85 0.11
C LEU A 87 -4.06 4.65 -0.89
N ALA A 88 -5.15 5.38 -0.71
CA ALA A 88 -6.29 5.28 -1.62
C ALA A 88 -5.94 6.01 -2.92
N PHE A 89 -6.26 5.39 -4.04
CA PHE A 89 -5.88 5.88 -5.35
C PHE A 89 -7.13 5.85 -6.22
N SER A 90 -7.56 6.99 -6.73
CA SER A 90 -8.83 7.04 -7.43
C SER A 90 -8.85 8.01 -8.57
N ALA A 91 -9.85 7.88 -9.42
CA ALA A 91 -10.07 8.82 -10.49
C ALA A 91 -10.49 10.16 -9.89
N TYR A 92 -10.27 11.20 -10.67
CA TYR A 92 -10.64 12.54 -10.30
C TYR A 92 -12.11 12.62 -9.93
N GLY A 93 -12.42 13.33 -8.88
CA GLY A 93 -13.81 13.63 -8.54
C GLY A 93 -14.52 12.64 -7.65
N ASP A 94 -13.83 11.64 -7.13
CA ASP A 94 -14.46 10.61 -6.30
C ASP A 94 -14.61 11.07 -4.85
N GLN A 95 -15.53 12.01 -4.62
CA GLN A 95 -15.70 12.59 -3.29
C GLN A 95 -16.35 11.61 -2.29
N GLY A 96 -17.41 10.94 -2.73
CA GLY A 96 -18.08 9.97 -1.87
C GLY A 96 -17.19 8.80 -1.47
N PRO A 97 -16.54 8.14 -2.44
CA PRO A 97 -15.58 7.09 -2.11
C PRO A 97 -14.44 7.58 -1.22
N ARG A 98 -13.98 8.80 -1.41
CA ARG A 98 -12.93 9.37 -0.59
C ARG A 98 -13.36 9.46 0.87
N THR A 99 -14.58 9.94 1.11
CA THR A 99 -15.10 10.03 2.47
C THR A 99 -15.21 8.65 3.10
N ALA A 100 -15.70 7.67 2.35
CA ALA A 100 -15.85 6.31 2.85
C ALA A 100 -14.50 5.68 3.19
N MET A 101 -13.49 5.93 2.38
CA MET A 101 -12.16 5.40 2.64
C MET A 101 -11.55 6.06 3.88
N ALA A 102 -11.72 7.37 4.02
CA ALA A 102 -11.22 8.06 5.19
C ALA A 102 -11.85 7.50 6.46
N ALA A 103 -13.13 7.17 6.40
CA ALA A 103 -13.87 6.65 7.56
C ALA A 103 -13.32 5.32 8.07
N VAL A 104 -12.74 4.51 7.20
CA VAL A 104 -12.20 3.22 7.64
C VAL A 104 -10.72 3.29 7.98
N GLY A 105 -10.10 4.46 7.86
CA GLY A 105 -8.74 4.65 8.37
C GLY A 105 -7.62 4.57 7.36
N VAL A 106 -7.90 4.86 6.06
CA VAL A 106 -6.81 4.93 5.10
C VAL A 106 -5.90 6.11 5.45
N ALA A 107 -4.63 5.97 5.17
CA ALA A 107 -3.64 6.94 5.60
C ALA A 107 -3.41 8.07 4.62
N GLY A 108 -3.75 7.87 3.36
CA GLY A 108 -3.55 8.90 2.36
C GLY A 108 -4.47 8.70 1.18
N TYR A 109 -4.52 9.71 0.32
CA TYR A 109 -5.43 9.71 -0.81
C TYR A 109 -4.78 10.46 -1.96
N LEU A 110 -4.67 9.83 -3.12
CA LEU A 110 -4.14 10.47 -4.31
C LEU A 110 -5.06 10.23 -5.49
N VAL A 111 -4.99 11.14 -6.45
CA VAL A 111 -5.80 11.05 -7.66
C VAL A 111 -4.96 10.40 -8.75
N LYS A 112 -5.56 9.50 -9.52
CA LYS A 112 -4.89 8.85 -10.65
C LYS A 112 -4.49 9.92 -11.66
N GLY A 113 -3.35 9.71 -12.30
CA GLY A 113 -2.84 10.66 -13.28
C GLY A 113 -1.76 11.58 -12.76
N ILE A 114 -1.48 11.56 -11.47
CA ILE A 114 -0.36 12.34 -10.95
C ILE A 114 0.96 11.73 -11.42
N PRO A 115 2.03 12.51 -11.46
CA PRO A 115 3.33 11.95 -11.82
C PRO A 115 3.76 10.80 -10.91
N ASN A 116 4.38 9.80 -11.49
CA ASN A 116 4.82 8.64 -10.74
C ASN A 116 5.75 9.02 -9.58
N ALA A 117 6.55 10.04 -9.75
CA ALA A 117 7.45 10.48 -8.68
C ALA A 117 6.67 10.88 -7.44
N LEU A 118 5.54 11.56 -7.60
CA LEU A 118 4.73 11.96 -6.46
C LEU A 118 4.10 10.75 -5.78
N LEU A 119 3.66 9.79 -6.58
CA LEU A 119 3.09 8.57 -6.03
C LEU A 119 4.15 7.81 -5.23
N MET A 120 5.35 7.69 -5.79
CA MET A 120 6.42 6.98 -5.10
C MET A 120 6.84 7.69 -3.82
N ASP A 121 6.87 9.02 -3.83
CA ASP A 121 7.17 9.78 -2.62
C ASP A 121 6.13 9.53 -1.53
N ALA A 122 4.86 9.47 -1.90
CA ALA A 122 3.80 9.18 -0.94
C ALA A 122 3.95 7.76 -0.38
N VAL A 123 4.27 6.81 -1.23
CA VAL A 123 4.48 5.42 -0.80
C VAL A 123 5.65 5.36 0.20
N ARG A 124 6.74 6.06 -0.09
CA ARG A 124 7.88 6.09 0.82
C ARG A 124 7.56 6.70 2.16
N ALA A 125 6.81 7.81 2.14
CA ALA A 125 6.43 8.48 3.38
C ALA A 125 5.56 7.58 4.24
N LEU A 126 4.58 6.93 3.63
CA LEU A 126 3.70 6.03 4.36
C LEU A 126 4.45 4.79 4.82
N GLY A 127 5.39 4.31 4.02
CA GLY A 127 6.22 3.18 4.41
C GLY A 127 7.04 3.47 5.64
N ALA A 128 7.58 4.68 5.75
CA ALA A 128 8.32 5.09 6.92
C ALA A 128 7.42 5.12 8.15
N GLU A 129 6.19 5.62 8.00
CA GLU A 129 5.23 5.61 9.10
C GLU A 129 4.88 4.21 9.53
N ALA A 130 4.66 3.32 8.56
CA ALA A 130 4.30 1.95 8.87
C ALA A 130 5.41 1.24 9.65
N ARG A 131 6.65 1.51 9.30
CA ARG A 131 7.77 0.91 10.01
C ARG A 131 7.88 1.40 11.43
N LYS A 132 7.59 2.66 11.67
CA LYS A 132 7.59 3.19 13.02
C LYS A 132 6.45 2.62 13.84
N ALA A 133 5.29 2.46 13.20
CA ALA A 133 4.12 1.97 13.91
C ALA A 133 4.21 0.49 14.22
N THR A 134 5.05 -0.23 13.47
CA THR A 134 5.16 -1.68 13.63
C THR A 134 6.57 -1.99 14.09
N PRO A 135 6.78 -2.15 15.37
CA PRO A 135 8.11 -2.46 15.89
C PRO A 135 8.63 -3.74 15.27
N CYS A 136 9.93 -3.83 15.23
CA CYS A 136 10.57 -5.00 14.69
C CYS A 136 10.10 -6.24 15.42
N PRO A 137 9.69 -7.28 14.71
CA PRO A 137 9.21 -8.49 15.34
C PRO A 137 10.22 -9.12 16.29
N ALA A 138 11.48 -8.98 15.99
CA ALA A 138 12.49 -9.54 16.86
C ALA A 138 12.47 -8.90 18.22
N GLU A 139 12.22 -7.62 18.26
CA GLU A 139 12.10 -6.96 19.54
C GLU A 139 10.82 -7.33 20.20
N GLY A 140 9.77 -7.36 19.42
CA GLY A 140 8.52 -7.80 19.95
C GLY A 140 8.63 -9.20 20.49
N GLY A 141 9.38 -10.02 19.80
CA GLY A 141 9.55 -11.37 20.25
C GLY A 141 10.26 -11.46 21.57
N SER A 142 11.09 -10.50 21.84
CA SER A 142 11.81 -10.54 23.07
C SER A 142 10.93 -10.18 24.26
N ALA A 143 9.83 -9.63 23.98
CA ALA A 143 8.95 -9.24 25.07
C ALA A 143 8.28 -10.44 25.68
#